data_21e968be9e4dd3a272674e87fc6dad12
#
_entry.id   21e968be9e4dd3a272674e87fc6dad12
#
_cell.length_a   1.000
_cell.length_b   1.000
_cell.length_c   1.000
_cell.angle_alpha   90.00
_cell.angle_beta   90.00
_cell.angle_gamma   90.00
#
_symmetry.space_group_name_H-M   'P 1'
#
loop_
_entity.id
_entity.type
_entity.pdbx_description
1 polymer ?
#
loop_
_entity_poly.entity_id
_entity_poly.type
_entity_poly.pdbx_seq_one_letter_code
_entity_poly.pdbx_strand_id
1 'polypeptide(L)'
;SVWIAGRQNGATESDCEAAVTSCVADYRQQIRKLSEEPLLQRWYERLDLERLSTTVSDRTLRAEIERSARRARTRTSDRALPRFTERRNGERRIVEEPPLITRLSEADAGQLAEALDEYLLTLPKQWRRLLAGYTLLDCAHKVVGVGSVGLRAYVALCEGSSPDDVIFLQVKQARRSVVARYVHGESALHAHQGQRVVEYQQALQTLSDPLLGWATINDR
;
A
#
# COMPACT_ATOMS: atom_id res chain seq x y z
N SER A 1 -2.02 16.54 7.82
CA SER A 1 -1.45 16.48 6.46
C SER A 1 -1.77 17.73 5.65
N VAL A 2 -3.06 18.15 5.50
CA VAL A 2 -3.49 19.30 4.70
C VAL A 2 -2.78 20.58 5.14
N TRP A 3 -2.77 20.89 6.44
CA TRP A 3 -2.07 22.04 7.01
C TRP A 3 -0.58 22.07 6.66
N ILE A 4 0.12 20.95 6.87
CA ILE A 4 1.56 20.84 6.58
C ILE A 4 1.84 21.04 5.10
N ALA A 5 1.03 20.42 4.23
CA ALA A 5 1.17 20.60 2.78
C ALA A 5 0.92 22.05 2.36
N GLY A 6 -0.07 22.74 2.93
CA GLY A 6 -0.32 24.15 2.69
C GLY A 6 0.91 25.01 3.03
N ARG A 7 1.47 24.82 4.23
CA ARG A 7 2.69 25.56 4.64
C ARG A 7 3.90 25.28 3.75
N GLN A 8 4.10 24.02 3.37
CA GLN A 8 5.20 23.66 2.45
C GLN A 8 5.03 24.31 1.07
N ASN A 9 3.80 24.55 0.64
CA ASN A 9 3.48 25.23 -0.62
C ASN A 9 3.40 26.77 -0.49
N GLY A 10 3.74 27.33 0.68
CA GLY A 10 3.79 28.78 0.90
C GLY A 10 2.42 29.42 1.17
N ALA A 11 1.37 28.63 1.48
CA ALA A 11 0.07 29.16 1.88
C ALA A 11 0.14 29.86 3.24
N THR A 12 -0.72 30.86 3.45
CA THR A 12 -0.84 31.55 4.73
C THR A 12 -1.44 30.64 5.80
N GLU A 13 -1.25 30.98 7.08
CA GLU A 13 -1.87 30.25 8.20
C GLU A 13 -3.40 30.21 8.05
N SER A 14 -4.01 31.34 7.67
CA SER A 14 -5.45 31.45 7.43
C SER A 14 -5.93 30.51 6.32
N ASP A 15 -5.18 30.42 5.20
CA ASP A 15 -5.53 29.51 4.10
C ASP A 15 -5.39 28.05 4.53
N CYS A 16 -4.36 27.72 5.33
CA CYS A 16 -4.16 26.38 5.87
C CYS A 16 -5.33 25.98 6.80
N GLU A 17 -5.78 26.89 7.65
CA GLU A 17 -6.91 26.68 8.56
C GLU A 17 -8.22 26.52 7.77
N ALA A 18 -8.47 27.37 6.80
CA ALA A 18 -9.62 27.26 5.92
C ALA A 18 -9.66 25.93 5.16
N ALA A 19 -8.52 25.50 4.61
CA ALA A 19 -8.40 24.24 3.90
C ALA A 19 -8.67 23.01 4.79
N VAL A 20 -8.16 23.01 6.02
CA VAL A 20 -8.43 21.93 6.99
C VAL A 20 -9.90 21.91 7.37
N THR A 21 -10.48 23.07 7.67
CA THR A 21 -11.89 23.19 8.05
C THR A 21 -12.82 22.71 6.93
N SER A 22 -12.55 23.13 5.68
CA SER A 22 -13.28 22.67 4.50
C SER A 22 -13.16 21.15 4.32
N CYS A 23 -11.95 20.61 4.40
CA CYS A 23 -11.72 19.16 4.26
C CYS A 23 -12.53 18.35 5.28
N VAL A 24 -12.58 18.78 6.54
CA VAL A 24 -13.37 18.10 7.58
C VAL A 24 -14.87 18.27 7.36
N ALA A 25 -15.32 19.44 6.93
CA ALA A 25 -16.73 19.70 6.64
C ALA A 25 -17.22 18.84 5.48
N ASP A 26 -16.45 18.78 4.38
CA ASP A 26 -16.76 17.97 3.21
C ASP A 26 -16.78 16.47 3.53
N TYR A 27 -15.81 15.98 4.31
CA TYR A 27 -15.80 14.60 4.79
C TYR A 27 -17.06 14.26 5.57
N ARG A 28 -17.46 15.10 6.52
CA ARG A 28 -18.68 14.91 7.32
C ARG A 28 -19.94 14.92 6.45
N GLN A 29 -20.00 15.82 5.47
CA GLN A 29 -21.13 15.92 4.54
C GLN A 29 -21.23 14.67 3.68
N GLN A 30 -20.12 14.18 3.12
CA GLN A 30 -20.11 12.97 2.32
C GLN A 30 -20.49 11.72 3.12
N ILE A 31 -20.00 11.58 4.36
CA ILE A 31 -20.40 10.46 5.24
C ILE A 31 -21.91 10.48 5.50
N ARG A 32 -22.50 11.65 5.77
CA ARG A 32 -23.96 11.77 5.96
C ARG A 32 -24.72 11.36 4.70
N LYS A 33 -24.33 11.90 3.54
CA LYS A 33 -24.94 11.54 2.26
C LYS A 33 -24.88 10.03 2.01
N LEU A 34 -23.71 9.43 2.18
CA LEU A 34 -23.53 7.98 2.01
C LEU A 34 -24.34 7.17 3.03
N SER A 35 -24.58 7.68 4.24
CA SER A 35 -25.39 6.98 5.25
C SER A 35 -26.87 6.89 4.89
N GLU A 36 -27.36 7.77 4.04
CA GLU A 36 -28.74 7.80 3.56
C GLU A 36 -28.96 6.91 2.33
N GLU A 37 -27.89 6.50 1.65
CA GLU A 37 -27.99 5.64 0.47
C GLU A 37 -28.18 4.16 0.84
N PRO A 38 -28.86 3.36 0.01
CA PRO A 38 -28.99 1.92 0.20
C PRO A 38 -27.61 1.22 0.32
N LEU A 39 -27.50 0.25 1.24
CA LEU A 39 -26.24 -0.43 1.54
C LEU A 39 -25.58 -1.02 0.29
N LEU A 40 -26.36 -1.66 -0.57
CA LEU A 40 -25.84 -2.28 -1.79
C LEU A 40 -25.32 -1.23 -2.78
N GLN A 41 -26.00 -0.09 -2.90
CA GLN A 41 -25.56 1.01 -3.75
C GLN A 41 -24.24 1.58 -3.27
N ARG A 42 -24.09 1.81 -1.95
CA ARG A 42 -22.82 2.24 -1.34
C ARG A 42 -21.69 1.24 -1.59
N TRP A 43 -21.99 -0.05 -1.55
CA TRP A 43 -21.00 -1.10 -1.80
C TRP A 43 -20.46 -1.08 -3.22
N TYR A 44 -21.28 -0.70 -4.20
CA TYR A 44 -20.88 -0.56 -5.61
C TYR A 44 -20.35 0.84 -5.98
N GLU A 45 -20.48 1.81 -5.08
CA GLU A 45 -19.92 3.14 -5.30
C GLU A 45 -18.39 3.04 -5.48
N ARG A 46 -17.89 3.48 -6.62
CA ARG A 46 -16.47 3.44 -6.93
C ARG A 46 -15.99 4.83 -7.29
N LEU A 47 -14.89 5.25 -6.66
CA LEU A 47 -14.16 6.43 -7.06
C LEU A 47 -13.06 5.99 -8.03
N ASP A 48 -13.28 6.15 -9.32
CA ASP A 48 -12.26 5.98 -10.33
C ASP A 48 -11.66 7.33 -10.77
N LEU A 49 -10.57 7.25 -11.52
CA LEU A 49 -9.85 8.45 -11.97
C LEU A 49 -10.65 9.28 -12.98
N GLU A 50 -11.51 8.68 -13.76
CA GLU A 50 -12.37 9.34 -14.73
C GLU A 50 -13.44 10.16 -14.00
N ARG A 51 -14.13 9.54 -13.06
CA ARG A 51 -15.11 10.22 -12.20
C ARG A 51 -14.47 11.34 -11.39
N LEU A 52 -13.26 11.11 -10.83
CA LEU A 52 -12.52 12.13 -10.11
C LEU A 52 -12.18 13.32 -11.00
N SER A 53 -11.71 13.07 -12.23
CA SER A 53 -11.37 14.15 -13.18
C SER A 53 -12.58 14.95 -13.62
N THR A 54 -13.76 14.33 -13.75
CA THR A 54 -15.01 15.02 -14.12
C THR A 54 -15.61 15.83 -12.97
N THR A 55 -15.38 15.40 -11.72
CA THR A 55 -15.91 16.09 -10.52
C THR A 55 -15.13 17.37 -10.21
N VAL A 56 -13.84 17.45 -10.59
CA VAL A 56 -12.98 18.58 -10.30
C VAL A 56 -13.19 19.68 -11.34
N SER A 57 -13.65 20.86 -10.92
CA SER A 57 -13.87 22.04 -11.77
C SER A 57 -12.58 22.78 -12.12
N ASP A 58 -11.60 22.79 -11.23
CA ASP A 58 -10.30 23.46 -11.44
C ASP A 58 -9.48 22.75 -12.53
N ARG A 59 -9.09 23.51 -13.58
CA ARG A 59 -8.36 22.97 -14.75
C ARG A 59 -6.95 22.48 -14.37
N THR A 60 -6.29 23.17 -13.43
CA THR A 60 -4.92 22.86 -13.02
C THR A 60 -4.91 21.56 -12.23
N LEU A 61 -5.83 21.43 -11.26
CA LEU A 61 -5.99 20.23 -10.46
C LEU A 61 -6.41 19.02 -11.32
N ARG A 62 -7.31 19.23 -12.30
CA ARG A 62 -7.68 18.17 -13.26
C ARG A 62 -6.47 17.68 -14.06
N ALA A 63 -5.66 18.60 -14.59
CA ALA A 63 -4.44 18.25 -15.32
C ALA A 63 -3.44 17.49 -14.46
N GLU A 64 -3.32 17.81 -13.16
CA GLU A 64 -2.48 17.07 -12.21
C GLU A 64 -3.01 15.64 -11.96
N ILE A 65 -4.31 15.48 -11.77
CA ILE A 65 -4.96 14.17 -11.60
C ILE A 65 -4.70 13.29 -12.82
N GLU A 66 -4.93 13.82 -14.03
CA GLU A 66 -4.67 13.10 -15.29
C GLU A 66 -3.20 12.74 -15.47
N ARG A 67 -2.29 13.64 -15.11
CA ARG A 67 -0.84 13.41 -15.16
C ARG A 67 -0.44 12.31 -14.19
N SER A 68 -0.98 12.32 -12.99
CA SER A 68 -0.76 11.30 -11.96
C SER A 68 -1.32 9.95 -12.39
N ALA A 69 -2.51 9.93 -13.00
CA ALA A 69 -3.13 8.75 -13.57
C ALA A 69 -2.26 8.11 -14.66
N ARG A 70 -1.76 8.93 -15.61
CA ARG A 70 -0.84 8.45 -16.65
C ARG A 70 0.43 7.85 -16.06
N ARG A 71 1.04 8.52 -15.05
CA ARG A 71 2.22 8.00 -14.36
C ARG A 71 1.94 6.68 -13.63
N ALA A 72 0.78 6.54 -12.98
CA ALA A 72 0.41 5.32 -12.28
C ALA A 72 0.27 4.13 -13.25
N ARG A 73 -0.38 4.35 -14.41
CA ARG A 73 -0.54 3.30 -15.46
C ARG A 73 0.78 2.80 -16.05
N THR A 74 1.86 3.57 -15.91
CA THR A 74 3.19 3.17 -16.39
C THR A 74 4.05 2.48 -15.33
N ARG A 75 3.56 2.32 -14.10
CA ARG A 75 4.26 1.66 -12.99
C ARG A 75 3.86 0.20 -12.92
N THR A 76 4.27 -0.58 -13.91
CA THR A 76 4.02 -2.01 -14.01
C THR A 76 5.27 -2.81 -13.61
N SER A 77 5.12 -4.08 -13.26
CA SER A 77 6.24 -4.93 -12.83
C SER A 77 7.27 -5.15 -13.94
N ASP A 78 6.83 -5.29 -15.20
CA ASP A 78 7.69 -5.41 -16.37
C ASP A 78 8.58 -4.18 -16.58
N ARG A 79 8.07 -2.97 -16.31
CA ARG A 79 8.88 -1.74 -16.35
C ARG A 79 9.77 -1.55 -15.14
N ALA A 80 9.38 -2.09 -14.00
CA ALA A 80 10.18 -2.06 -12.79
C ALA A 80 11.37 -3.03 -12.88
N LEU A 81 11.17 -4.17 -13.56
CA LEU A 81 12.12 -5.27 -13.64
C LEU A 81 13.53 -4.83 -14.04
N PRO A 82 13.79 -4.17 -15.20
CA PRO A 82 15.14 -3.80 -15.61
C PRO A 82 15.79 -2.72 -14.72
N ARG A 83 14.98 -1.98 -13.96
CA ARG A 83 15.47 -0.92 -13.08
C ARG A 83 15.86 -1.45 -11.70
N PHE A 84 15.13 -2.43 -11.19
CA PHE A 84 15.29 -2.92 -9.82
C PHE A 84 15.95 -4.28 -9.74
N THR A 85 16.29 -4.90 -10.88
CA THR A 85 16.96 -6.21 -10.90
C THR A 85 18.18 -6.22 -11.80
N GLU A 86 19.13 -7.08 -11.47
CA GLU A 86 20.30 -7.43 -12.26
C GLU A 86 20.43 -8.94 -12.38
N ARG A 87 21.18 -9.42 -13.36
CA ARG A 87 21.59 -10.83 -13.43
C ARG A 87 22.98 -11.00 -12.84
N ARG A 88 23.09 -11.82 -11.80
CA ARG A 88 24.34 -12.13 -11.13
C ARG A 88 24.51 -13.65 -11.11
N ASN A 89 25.59 -14.15 -11.73
CA ASN A 89 25.84 -15.58 -11.86
C ASN A 89 24.69 -16.38 -12.52
N GLY A 90 23.96 -15.76 -13.45
CA GLY A 90 22.81 -16.37 -14.12
C GLY A 90 21.47 -16.21 -13.38
N GLU A 91 21.49 -15.89 -12.11
CA GLU A 91 20.30 -15.65 -11.28
C GLU A 91 19.88 -14.18 -11.31
N ARG A 92 18.57 -13.96 -11.25
CA ARG A 92 18.01 -12.61 -11.13
C ARG A 92 17.98 -12.18 -9.68
N ARG A 93 18.53 -11.00 -9.38
CA ARG A 93 18.64 -10.43 -8.03
C ARG A 93 18.13 -8.99 -8.00
N ILE A 94 17.69 -8.55 -6.84
CA ILE A 94 17.33 -7.15 -6.59
C ILE A 94 18.62 -6.32 -6.52
N VAL A 95 18.66 -5.19 -7.22
CA VAL A 95 19.81 -4.26 -7.19
C VAL A 95 19.90 -3.62 -5.82
N GLU A 96 21.10 -3.66 -5.23
CA GLU A 96 21.38 -2.97 -3.97
C GLU A 96 21.65 -1.48 -4.22
N GLU A 97 21.02 -0.64 -3.42
CA GLU A 97 21.18 0.82 -3.42
C GLU A 97 21.21 1.33 -1.97
N PRO A 98 22.28 1.07 -1.23
CA PRO A 98 22.37 1.51 0.16
C PRO A 98 22.30 3.06 0.30
N PRO A 99 21.62 3.59 1.32
CA PRO A 99 20.92 2.87 2.40
C PRO A 99 19.47 2.49 2.08
N LEU A 100 18.98 2.74 0.86
CA LEU A 100 17.58 2.60 0.48
C LEU A 100 17.18 1.15 0.22
N ILE A 101 18.04 0.39 -0.44
CA ILE A 101 17.84 -1.04 -0.72
C ILE A 101 19.10 -1.80 -0.25
N THR A 102 18.90 -2.70 0.68
CA THR A 102 19.99 -3.50 1.25
C THR A 102 19.60 -4.97 1.29
N ARG A 103 20.59 -5.84 1.10
CA ARG A 103 20.39 -7.29 1.17
C ARG A 103 19.97 -7.73 2.56
N LEU A 104 19.14 -8.74 2.63
CA LEU A 104 18.81 -9.43 3.89
C LEU A 104 19.91 -10.42 4.27
N SER A 105 20.01 -10.71 5.57
CA SER A 105 20.74 -11.89 6.03
C SER A 105 20.03 -13.17 5.53
N GLU A 106 20.77 -14.29 5.43
CA GLU A 106 20.16 -15.58 5.05
C GLU A 106 19.04 -15.98 6.00
N ALA A 107 19.22 -15.72 7.31
CA ALA A 107 18.19 -16.00 8.31
C ALA A 107 16.92 -15.16 8.10
N ASP A 108 17.04 -13.86 7.85
CA ASP A 108 15.88 -12.99 7.59
C ASP A 108 15.20 -13.34 6.26
N ALA A 109 15.97 -13.72 5.25
CA ALA A 109 15.42 -14.15 3.95
C ALA A 109 14.64 -15.48 4.09
N GLY A 110 15.16 -16.43 4.86
CA GLY A 110 14.44 -17.68 5.17
C GLY A 110 13.12 -17.44 5.90
N GLN A 111 13.13 -16.58 6.92
CA GLN A 111 11.91 -16.22 7.64
C GLN A 111 10.88 -15.51 6.78
N LEU A 112 11.34 -14.66 5.84
CA LEU A 112 10.44 -14.02 4.89
C LEU A 112 9.83 -15.03 3.91
N ALA A 113 10.60 -16.03 3.47
CA ALA A 113 10.10 -17.09 2.63
C ALA A 113 9.02 -17.92 3.32
N GLU A 114 9.25 -18.33 4.58
CA GLU A 114 8.25 -19.04 5.40
C GLU A 114 6.98 -18.18 5.61
N ALA A 115 7.15 -16.89 5.86
CA ALA A 115 6.03 -15.97 6.04
C ALA A 115 5.20 -15.79 4.75
N LEU A 116 5.79 -15.96 3.57
CA LEU A 116 5.02 -15.92 2.31
C LEU A 116 4.06 -17.10 2.18
N ASP A 117 4.39 -18.26 2.72
CA ASP A 117 3.47 -19.41 2.75
C ASP A 117 2.27 -19.14 3.69
N GLU A 118 2.52 -18.56 4.87
CA GLU A 118 1.44 -18.11 5.77
C GLU A 118 0.58 -17.04 5.11
N TYR A 119 1.21 -16.05 4.47
CA TYR A 119 0.51 -14.98 3.74
C TYR A 119 -0.45 -15.54 2.68
N LEU A 120 -0.03 -16.54 1.90
CA LEU A 120 -0.89 -17.16 0.89
C LEU A 120 -2.18 -17.71 1.49
N LEU A 121 -2.14 -18.23 2.73
CA LEU A 121 -3.32 -18.77 3.42
C LEU A 121 -4.33 -17.69 3.78
N THR A 122 -3.92 -16.43 3.90
CA THR A 122 -4.79 -15.30 4.23
C THR A 122 -5.51 -14.71 3.02
N LEU A 123 -5.11 -15.09 1.80
CA LEU A 123 -5.71 -14.61 0.56
C LEU A 123 -6.98 -15.38 0.19
N PRO A 124 -7.93 -14.73 -0.52
CA PRO A 124 -9.05 -15.42 -1.17
C PRO A 124 -8.55 -16.54 -2.08
N LYS A 125 -9.28 -17.65 -2.16
CA LYS A 125 -8.86 -18.91 -2.82
C LYS A 125 -8.35 -18.72 -4.27
N GLN A 126 -8.99 -17.86 -5.06
CA GLN A 126 -8.61 -17.60 -6.44
C GLN A 126 -7.24 -16.92 -6.54
N TRP A 127 -6.95 -15.96 -5.66
CA TRP A 127 -5.68 -15.23 -5.65
C TRP A 127 -4.54 -16.06 -5.06
N ARG A 128 -4.83 -16.85 -4.03
CA ARG A 128 -3.89 -17.85 -3.51
C ARG A 128 -3.45 -18.81 -4.62
N ARG A 129 -4.41 -19.32 -5.41
CA ARG A 129 -4.13 -20.24 -6.51
C ARG A 129 -3.25 -19.60 -7.59
N LEU A 130 -3.48 -18.33 -7.88
CA LEU A 130 -2.65 -17.57 -8.81
C LEU A 130 -1.22 -17.42 -8.28
N LEU A 131 -1.07 -16.93 -7.04
CA LEU A 131 0.24 -16.67 -6.46
C LEU A 131 1.03 -17.94 -6.12
N ALA A 132 0.37 -19.07 -5.90
CA ALA A 132 1.05 -20.35 -5.72
C ALA A 132 1.83 -20.82 -6.98
N GLY A 133 1.61 -20.19 -8.13
CA GLY A 133 2.40 -20.39 -9.34
C GLY A 133 3.68 -19.55 -9.42
N TYR A 134 3.93 -18.68 -8.42
CA TYR A 134 5.12 -17.83 -8.36
C TYR A 134 6.13 -18.37 -7.35
N THR A 135 7.40 -18.32 -7.71
CA THR A 135 8.53 -18.74 -6.88
C THR A 135 9.31 -17.50 -6.40
N LEU A 136 9.64 -17.43 -5.13
CA LEU A 136 10.50 -16.38 -4.59
C LEU A 136 11.91 -16.52 -5.15
N LEU A 137 12.40 -15.50 -5.86
CA LEU A 137 13.77 -15.45 -6.39
C LEU A 137 14.74 -14.73 -5.46
N ASP A 138 14.30 -13.58 -4.93
CA ASP A 138 15.14 -12.73 -4.10
C ASP A 138 14.31 -11.82 -3.20
N CYS A 139 14.91 -11.33 -2.14
CA CYS A 139 14.30 -10.36 -1.25
C CYS A 139 15.31 -9.37 -0.69
N ALA A 140 14.84 -8.15 -0.41
CA ALA A 140 15.68 -7.09 0.12
C ALA A 140 14.90 -6.23 1.13
N HIS A 141 15.63 -5.64 2.09
CA HIS A 141 15.10 -4.53 2.88
C HIS A 141 14.99 -3.30 1.99
N LYS A 142 13.85 -2.61 2.01
CA LYS A 142 13.62 -1.41 1.18
C LYS A 142 12.98 -0.30 1.99
N VAL A 143 13.67 0.80 2.14
CA VAL A 143 13.09 2.04 2.68
C VAL A 143 12.19 2.66 1.62
N VAL A 144 10.90 2.79 1.91
CA VAL A 144 9.90 3.20 0.92
C VAL A 144 9.47 4.66 1.06
N GLY A 145 9.77 5.28 2.20
CA GLY A 145 9.44 6.67 2.50
C GLY A 145 9.60 6.97 3.98
N VAL A 146 9.38 8.22 4.36
CA VAL A 146 9.60 8.70 5.75
C VAL A 146 8.79 7.92 6.79
N GLY A 147 7.61 7.44 6.44
CA GLY A 147 6.78 6.62 7.34
C GLY A 147 7.29 5.19 7.55
N SER A 148 8.26 4.73 6.77
CA SER A 148 8.89 3.41 6.92
C SER A 148 10.22 3.47 7.68
N VAL A 149 10.72 4.65 7.99
CA VAL A 149 11.96 4.83 8.77
C VAL A 149 11.75 4.26 10.17
N GLY A 150 12.64 3.35 10.57
CA GLY A 150 12.53 2.63 11.85
C GLY A 150 11.48 1.49 11.87
N LEU A 151 10.85 1.18 10.74
CA LEU A 151 10.02 0.01 10.54
C LEU A 151 10.69 -0.96 9.56
N ARG A 152 10.36 -2.24 9.70
CA ARG A 152 10.81 -3.25 8.74
C ARG A 152 9.93 -3.18 7.48
N ALA A 153 10.56 -2.94 6.35
CA ALA A 153 9.90 -2.96 5.06
C ALA A 153 10.77 -3.76 4.08
N TYR A 154 10.16 -4.75 3.44
CA TYR A 154 10.85 -5.64 2.53
C TYR A 154 10.19 -5.59 1.16
N VAL A 155 10.95 -5.99 0.15
CA VAL A 155 10.44 -6.30 -1.17
C VAL A 155 10.85 -7.72 -1.51
N ALA A 156 9.89 -8.52 -1.96
CA ALA A 156 10.09 -9.87 -2.47
C ALA A 156 9.91 -9.84 -3.99
N LEU A 157 10.87 -10.38 -4.73
CA LEU A 157 10.82 -10.60 -6.16
C LEU A 157 10.41 -12.04 -6.40
N CYS A 158 9.27 -12.24 -7.05
CA CYS A 158 8.77 -13.57 -7.41
C CYS A 158 8.66 -13.69 -8.92
N GLU A 159 8.95 -14.90 -9.45
CA GLU A 159 8.87 -15.26 -10.86
C GLU A 159 7.80 -16.33 -11.05
N GLY A 160 6.96 -16.15 -12.05
CA GLY A 160 5.88 -17.07 -12.42
C GLY A 160 6.29 -18.03 -13.54
N SER A 161 5.50 -18.06 -14.59
CA SER A 161 5.63 -19.04 -15.69
C SER A 161 6.78 -18.77 -16.66
N SER A 162 7.38 -17.59 -16.64
CA SER A 162 8.51 -17.21 -17.49
C SER A 162 9.41 -16.17 -16.81
N PRO A 163 10.65 -15.97 -17.31
CA PRO A 163 11.56 -14.96 -16.76
C PRO A 163 11.04 -13.51 -16.81
N ASP A 164 10.07 -13.22 -17.65
CA ASP A 164 9.46 -11.89 -17.75
C ASP A 164 8.14 -11.79 -16.97
N ASP A 165 7.61 -12.94 -16.50
CA ASP A 165 6.43 -13.01 -15.64
C ASP A 165 6.86 -12.85 -14.18
N VAL A 166 7.01 -11.60 -13.74
CA VAL A 166 7.48 -11.27 -12.40
C VAL A 166 6.52 -10.37 -11.66
N ILE A 167 6.49 -10.54 -10.35
CA ILE A 167 5.81 -9.62 -9.43
C ILE A 167 6.76 -9.19 -8.31
N PHE A 168 6.54 -7.96 -7.83
CA PHE A 168 7.18 -7.45 -6.64
C PHE A 168 6.14 -7.32 -5.54
N LEU A 169 6.28 -8.10 -4.49
CA LEU A 169 5.45 -8.00 -3.29
C LEU A 169 6.15 -7.10 -2.28
N GLN A 170 5.41 -6.15 -1.71
CA GLN A 170 5.91 -5.29 -0.66
C GLN A 170 5.39 -5.77 0.69
N VAL A 171 6.29 -6.11 1.59
CA VAL A 171 5.99 -6.53 2.96
C VAL A 171 6.35 -5.40 3.91
N LYS A 172 5.39 -4.99 4.75
CA LYS A 172 5.56 -3.90 5.72
C LYS A 172 5.18 -4.35 7.11
N GLN A 173 6.02 -4.04 8.08
CA GLN A 173 5.72 -4.29 9.48
C GLN A 173 4.47 -3.51 9.89
N ALA A 174 3.49 -4.20 10.46
CA ALA A 174 2.34 -3.61 11.11
C ALA A 174 2.58 -3.59 12.63
N ARG A 175 2.48 -2.41 13.24
CA ARG A 175 2.54 -2.23 14.70
C ARG A 175 1.17 -1.85 15.24
N ARG A 176 0.98 -1.96 16.56
CA ARG A 176 -0.20 -1.42 17.21
C ARG A 176 -0.42 0.03 16.79
N SER A 177 -1.67 0.38 16.49
CA SER A 177 -2.01 1.75 16.08
C SER A 177 -1.62 2.75 17.16
N VAL A 178 -0.98 3.84 16.78
CA VAL A 178 -0.58 4.93 17.70
C VAL A 178 -1.79 5.62 18.34
N VAL A 179 -2.96 5.54 17.70
CA VAL A 179 -4.20 6.11 18.22
C VAL A 179 -5.04 5.10 19.02
N ALA A 180 -4.64 3.83 19.07
CA ALA A 180 -5.43 2.78 19.73
C ALA A 180 -5.77 3.13 21.19
N ARG A 181 -4.79 3.63 21.95
CA ARG A 181 -4.98 4.03 23.36
C ARG A 181 -6.02 5.13 23.57
N TYR A 182 -6.27 5.95 22.56
CA TYR A 182 -7.22 7.07 22.64
C TYR A 182 -8.63 6.68 22.17
N VAL A 183 -8.73 5.64 21.34
CA VAL A 183 -10.00 5.23 20.71
C VAL A 183 -10.59 3.99 21.39
N HIS A 184 -9.75 3.02 21.72
CA HIS A 184 -10.16 1.71 22.23
C HIS A 184 -9.55 1.36 23.61
N GLY A 185 -8.73 2.22 24.19
CA GLY A 185 -7.99 1.96 25.42
C GLY A 185 -7.05 0.75 25.28
N GLU A 186 -6.90 -0.02 26.36
CA GLU A 186 -6.11 -1.26 26.38
C GLU A 186 -6.79 -2.40 25.61
N SER A 187 -8.10 -2.30 25.34
CA SER A 187 -8.95 -3.33 24.76
C SER A 187 -8.98 -3.36 23.23
N ALA A 188 -8.08 -2.65 22.54
CA ALA A 188 -8.01 -2.67 21.07
C ALA A 188 -7.65 -4.08 20.55
N LEU A 189 -8.66 -4.80 20.13
CA LEU A 189 -8.72 -6.26 20.03
C LEU A 189 -8.39 -6.81 18.64
N HIS A 190 -7.19 -6.58 18.15
CA HIS A 190 -6.71 -7.44 17.08
C HIS A 190 -5.48 -8.19 17.59
N ALA A 191 -5.58 -9.50 17.66
CA ALA A 191 -4.46 -10.37 18.03
C ALA A 191 -3.29 -10.22 17.05
N HIS A 192 -3.60 -9.99 15.76
CA HIS A 192 -2.61 -9.81 14.71
C HIS A 192 -2.70 -8.42 14.07
N GLN A 193 -1.63 -7.61 14.15
CA GLN A 193 -1.66 -6.23 13.67
C GLN A 193 -1.69 -6.13 12.13
N GLY A 194 -1.09 -7.06 11.42
CA GLY A 194 -1.20 -7.16 9.96
C GLY A 194 -2.64 -7.39 9.52
N GLN A 195 -3.34 -8.33 10.15
CA GLN A 195 -4.76 -8.59 9.91
C GLN A 195 -5.60 -7.33 10.13
N ARG A 196 -5.39 -6.64 11.24
CA ARG A 196 -6.07 -5.37 11.51
C ARG A 196 -5.90 -4.37 10.37
N VAL A 197 -4.66 -4.18 9.89
CA VAL A 197 -4.38 -3.23 8.80
C VAL A 197 -5.10 -3.64 7.53
N VAL A 198 -5.05 -4.92 7.16
CA VAL A 198 -5.68 -5.47 5.96
C VAL A 198 -7.20 -5.33 6.02
N GLU A 199 -7.84 -5.76 7.10
CA GLU A 199 -9.29 -5.69 7.27
C GLU A 199 -9.80 -4.24 7.24
N TYR A 200 -9.13 -3.32 7.92
CA TYR A 200 -9.51 -1.90 7.86
C TYR A 200 -9.28 -1.30 6.47
N GLN A 201 -8.23 -1.68 5.78
CA GLN A 201 -7.98 -1.22 4.42
C GLN A 201 -9.05 -1.73 3.46
N GLN A 202 -9.43 -3.00 3.56
CA GLN A 202 -10.52 -3.59 2.78
C GLN A 202 -11.88 -2.94 3.08
N ALA A 203 -12.14 -2.61 4.35
CA ALA A 203 -13.38 -1.95 4.76
C ALA A 203 -13.48 -0.49 4.29
N LEU A 204 -12.35 0.22 4.19
CA LEU A 204 -12.30 1.64 3.84
C LEU A 204 -12.10 1.92 2.36
N GLN A 205 -11.68 0.93 1.59
CA GLN A 205 -11.43 1.06 0.15
C GLN A 205 -12.54 0.39 -0.64
N THR A 206 -13.11 1.10 -1.60
CA THR A 206 -14.10 0.52 -2.53
C THR A 206 -13.47 -0.49 -3.50
N LEU A 207 -12.18 -0.36 -3.77
CA LEU A 207 -11.34 -1.32 -4.49
C LEU A 207 -10.09 -1.58 -3.67
N SER A 208 -10.02 -2.75 -3.05
CA SER A 208 -8.83 -3.20 -2.35
C SER A 208 -7.94 -4.00 -3.30
N ASP A 209 -6.62 -3.96 -3.05
CA ASP A 209 -5.68 -4.84 -3.75
C ASP A 209 -6.02 -6.31 -3.43
N PRO A 210 -6.28 -7.14 -4.43
CA PRO A 210 -6.63 -8.55 -4.20
C PRO A 210 -5.49 -9.39 -3.60
N LEU A 211 -4.26 -8.90 -3.67
CA LEU A 211 -3.07 -9.52 -3.09
C LEU A 211 -2.75 -9.01 -1.69
N LEU A 212 -3.65 -8.20 -1.10
CA LEU A 212 -3.49 -7.70 0.25
C LEU A 212 -3.78 -8.80 1.28
N GLY A 213 -2.77 -9.17 2.07
CA GLY A 213 -2.83 -10.19 3.10
C GLY A 213 -1.83 -9.91 4.22
N TRP A 214 -1.67 -10.85 5.14
CA TRP A 214 -0.78 -10.70 6.31
C TRP A 214 -0.04 -12.00 6.61
N ALA A 215 1.05 -11.88 7.35
CA ALA A 215 1.81 -13.00 7.89
C ALA A 215 2.58 -12.57 9.15
N THR A 216 3.08 -13.54 9.90
CA THR A 216 3.95 -13.32 11.05
C THR A 216 5.40 -13.57 10.66
N ILE A 217 6.29 -12.65 11.04
CA ILE A 217 7.74 -12.80 10.89
C ILE A 217 8.38 -12.60 12.26
N ASN A 218 9.14 -13.59 12.75
CA ASN A 218 9.81 -13.56 14.04
C ASN A 218 8.84 -13.40 15.24
N ASP A 219 7.74 -14.13 15.26
CA ASP A 219 6.72 -14.09 16.33
C ASP A 219 6.17 -12.69 16.63
N ARG A 220 6.14 -11.80 15.61
CA ARG A 220 5.73 -10.40 15.73
C ARG A 220 4.79 -9.95 14.61
#